data_594a904fea92eae5a3d4095c9722c376
#
_entry.id   594a904fea92eae5a3d4095c9722c376
#
_cell.length_a   1.000
_cell.length_b   1.000
_cell.length_c   1.000
_cell.angle_alpha   90.00
_cell.angle_beta   90.00
_cell.angle_gamma   90.00
#
_symmetry.space_group_name_H-M   'P 1'
#
loop_
_entity.id
_entity.type
_entity.pdbx_description
1 polymer ?
#
loop_
_entity_poly.entity_id
_entity_poly.type
_entity_poly.pdbx_seq_one_letter_code
_entity_poly.pdbx_strand_id
1 'polypeptide(L)'
;MLIRVAVLFAIPILFISVVRADDPAKITHSFLATGGETYLQDSEGKVTWSFPKSTRDGWVLPNGNLLLAVSKSNDGGSVVEVTREGKIVFEFKGTQAEINTVQPLPNGHILLTEAGDNPRLLEVTREGKIAVEVSIQAQRKDHHLQTRMARKIANGNYLVPQLLDKVVREYQADGKIVWEVATPNWPFTAIRLDNGNTLINCTIGNMTIEVDKDGKTVWQVSNDDFPVKPFDDACGAQRLPNGNTVITAYHAKPGKTKLFEVTREKQIVWTYTDQRGAGIHHFQILDTNGKEIAGRPLR
;
A
#
# COMPACT_ATOMS: atom_id res chain seq x y z
N MET A 1 -63.82 6.91 68.36
CA MET A 1 -63.86 6.80 66.94
C MET A 1 -62.63 7.46 66.38
N LEU A 2 -61.52 6.67 66.19
CA LEU A 2 -60.24 7.22 65.75
C LEU A 2 -60.11 7.00 64.22
N ILE A 3 -60.02 8.05 63.45
CA ILE A 3 -59.81 8.06 62.02
C ILE A 3 -58.31 7.94 61.79
N ARG A 4 -57.82 6.84 61.18
CA ARG A 4 -56.44 6.71 60.70
C ARG A 4 -56.35 7.24 59.28
N VAL A 5 -55.56 8.32 59.08
CA VAL A 5 -55.19 8.85 57.78
C VAL A 5 -53.94 8.10 57.30
N ALA A 6 -54.07 7.34 56.20
CA ALA A 6 -52.92 6.72 55.55
C ALA A 6 -52.31 7.72 54.54
N VAL A 7 -51.06 8.09 54.75
CA VAL A 7 -50.28 8.90 53.81
C VAL A 7 -49.51 7.97 52.87
N LEU A 8 -49.90 7.96 51.56
CA LEU A 8 -49.19 7.28 50.50
C LEU A 8 -48.03 8.14 50.05
N PHE A 9 -46.79 7.68 50.26
CA PHE A 9 -45.60 8.24 49.64
C PHE A 9 -45.43 7.64 48.23
N ALA A 10 -45.57 8.45 47.18
CA ALA A 10 -45.18 8.11 45.83
C ALA A 10 -43.66 8.30 45.65
N ILE A 11 -42.94 7.20 45.43
CA ILE A 11 -41.53 7.22 45.09
C ILE A 11 -41.40 7.48 43.57
N PRO A 12 -40.74 8.55 43.09
CA PRO A 12 -40.52 8.75 41.66
C PRO A 12 -39.52 7.72 41.17
N ILE A 13 -39.93 6.86 40.23
CA ILE A 13 -39.04 5.96 39.49
C ILE A 13 -38.29 6.82 38.45
N LEU A 14 -37.01 7.07 38.72
CA LEU A 14 -36.11 7.74 37.79
C LEU A 14 -35.71 6.72 36.71
N PHE A 15 -36.28 6.83 35.51
CA PHE A 15 -35.79 6.08 34.34
C PHE A 15 -34.45 6.66 33.92
N ILE A 16 -33.35 5.98 34.30
CA ILE A 16 -32.02 6.23 33.71
C ILE A 16 -32.03 5.56 32.36
N SER A 17 -32.17 6.34 31.27
CA SER A 17 -31.88 5.87 29.91
C SER A 17 -30.38 5.64 29.81
N VAL A 18 -29.98 4.38 29.85
CA VAL A 18 -28.63 3.95 29.47
C VAL A 18 -28.49 4.23 27.97
N VAL A 19 -27.85 5.34 27.63
CA VAL A 19 -27.36 5.55 26.26
C VAL A 19 -26.29 4.47 26.07
N ARG A 20 -26.64 3.40 25.33
CA ARG A 20 -25.63 2.48 24.82
C ARG A 20 -24.70 3.32 23.96
N ALA A 21 -23.43 3.39 24.32
CA ALA A 21 -22.41 3.82 23.40
C ALA A 21 -22.52 2.88 22.19
N ASP A 22 -22.80 3.41 21.01
CA ASP A 22 -22.79 2.64 19.78
C ASP A 22 -21.44 1.94 19.70
N ASP A 23 -21.44 0.63 19.48
CA ASP A 23 -20.21 -0.11 19.18
C ASP A 23 -19.50 0.64 18.03
N PRO A 24 -18.18 0.89 18.14
CA PRO A 24 -17.48 1.61 17.09
C PRO A 24 -17.76 0.89 15.76
N ALA A 25 -18.35 1.63 14.82
CA ALA A 25 -18.75 1.08 13.53
C ALA A 25 -17.57 0.31 12.93
N LYS A 26 -17.78 -0.97 12.60
CA LYS A 26 -16.74 -1.85 12.05
C LYS A 26 -16.18 -1.23 10.78
N ILE A 27 -14.88 -0.93 10.76
CA ILE A 27 -14.20 -0.41 9.56
C ILE A 27 -14.26 -1.46 8.46
N THR A 28 -14.61 -1.03 7.24
CA THR A 28 -14.58 -1.84 6.03
C THR A 28 -13.81 -1.11 4.93
N HIS A 29 -13.15 -1.89 4.06
CA HIS A 29 -12.45 -1.36 2.89
C HIS A 29 -12.78 -2.18 1.65
N SER A 30 -12.93 -1.50 0.51
CA SER A 30 -12.70 -2.11 -0.80
C SER A 30 -11.28 -1.82 -1.27
N PHE A 31 -10.69 -2.75 -2.01
CA PHE A 31 -9.30 -2.60 -2.44
C PHE A 31 -8.96 -3.41 -3.69
N LEU A 32 -7.92 -2.95 -4.40
CA LEU A 32 -7.15 -3.74 -5.35
C LEU A 32 -6.02 -4.43 -4.61
N ALA A 33 -5.90 -5.74 -4.75
CA ALA A 33 -4.74 -6.53 -4.31
C ALA A 33 -3.86 -6.91 -5.50
N THR A 34 -2.54 -6.80 -5.34
CA THR A 34 -1.52 -7.26 -6.30
C THR A 34 -0.53 -8.18 -5.60
N GLY A 35 -0.13 -9.25 -6.27
CA GLY A 35 0.73 -10.28 -5.67
C GLY A 35 0.74 -11.54 -6.50
N GLY A 36 0.80 -12.68 -5.83
CA GLY A 36 0.63 -13.99 -6.47
C GLY A 36 -0.72 -14.13 -7.19
N GLU A 37 -1.75 -13.48 -6.66
CA GLU A 37 -3.04 -13.26 -7.30
C GLU A 37 -3.32 -11.75 -7.37
N THR A 38 -4.10 -11.34 -8.39
CA THR A 38 -4.49 -9.94 -8.61
C THR A 38 -6.01 -9.85 -8.69
N TYR A 39 -6.62 -9.08 -7.78
CA TYR A 39 -8.07 -9.00 -7.70
C TYR A 39 -8.56 -7.70 -7.06
N LEU A 40 -9.80 -7.37 -7.34
CA LEU A 40 -10.57 -6.35 -6.62
C LEU A 40 -11.50 -7.02 -5.64
N GLN A 41 -11.53 -6.50 -4.44
CA GLN A 41 -12.46 -6.90 -3.39
C GLN A 41 -13.29 -5.70 -2.94
N ASP A 42 -14.59 -5.94 -2.78
CA ASP A 42 -15.50 -4.94 -2.22
C ASP A 42 -15.45 -4.92 -0.68
N SER A 43 -16.16 -3.96 -0.09
CA SER A 43 -16.23 -3.77 1.36
C SER A 43 -16.96 -4.91 2.11
N GLU A 44 -17.67 -5.77 1.39
CA GLU A 44 -18.34 -6.95 1.94
C GLU A 44 -17.45 -8.20 1.92
N GLY A 45 -16.26 -8.10 1.33
CA GLY A 45 -15.29 -9.19 1.23
C GLY A 45 -15.44 -10.05 -0.04
N LYS A 46 -16.30 -9.64 -1.00
CA LYS A 46 -16.50 -10.34 -2.25
C LYS A 46 -15.49 -9.92 -3.30
N VAL A 47 -14.88 -10.88 -3.99
CA VAL A 47 -14.07 -10.60 -5.18
C VAL A 47 -14.98 -10.23 -6.33
N THR A 48 -14.82 -9.01 -6.85
CA THR A 48 -15.64 -8.45 -7.93
C THR A 48 -14.94 -8.49 -9.29
N TRP A 49 -13.63 -8.71 -9.30
CA TRP A 49 -12.81 -8.82 -10.51
C TRP A 49 -11.49 -9.53 -10.19
N SER A 50 -10.92 -10.22 -11.18
CA SER A 50 -9.60 -10.83 -11.07
C SER A 50 -8.83 -10.77 -12.38
N PHE A 51 -7.51 -10.75 -12.30
CA PHE A 51 -6.59 -10.81 -13.43
C PHE A 51 -5.86 -12.16 -13.43
N PRO A 52 -5.71 -12.83 -14.58
CA PRO A 52 -5.22 -14.22 -14.61
C PRO A 52 -3.70 -14.37 -14.46
N LYS A 53 -2.99 -13.28 -14.16
CA LYS A 53 -1.53 -13.29 -13.94
C LYS A 53 -1.20 -12.67 -12.59
N SER A 54 -0.08 -13.11 -12.01
CA SER A 54 0.50 -12.43 -10.85
C SER A 54 1.06 -11.06 -11.25
N THR A 55 0.92 -10.08 -10.36
CA THR A 55 1.42 -8.72 -10.56
C THR A 55 2.20 -8.26 -9.35
N ARG A 56 3.07 -7.27 -9.53
CA ARG A 56 3.87 -6.71 -8.44
C ARG A 56 3.22 -5.46 -7.85
N ASP A 57 2.69 -4.63 -8.71
CA ASP A 57 2.07 -3.34 -8.39
C ASP A 57 0.88 -3.10 -9.33
N GLY A 58 -0.05 -2.23 -8.94
CA GLY A 58 -1.21 -1.93 -9.76
C GLY A 58 -2.03 -0.75 -9.24
N TRP A 59 -2.79 -0.13 -10.12
CA TRP A 59 -3.64 1.02 -9.85
C TRP A 59 -5.01 0.85 -10.50
N VAL A 60 -6.05 1.24 -9.79
CA VAL A 60 -7.36 1.52 -10.41
C VAL A 60 -7.30 2.94 -10.95
N LEU A 61 -7.54 3.07 -12.26
CA LEU A 61 -7.52 4.36 -12.95
C LEU A 61 -8.89 5.07 -12.84
N PRO A 62 -8.95 6.40 -13.04
CA PRO A 62 -10.22 7.14 -13.01
C PRO A 62 -11.29 6.64 -14.00
N ASN A 63 -10.88 6.06 -15.12
CA ASN A 63 -11.78 5.44 -16.09
C ASN A 63 -12.27 4.04 -15.71
N GLY A 64 -11.87 3.55 -14.52
CA GLY A 64 -12.21 2.22 -14.01
C GLY A 64 -11.30 1.09 -14.50
N ASN A 65 -10.41 1.31 -15.46
CA ASN A 65 -9.42 0.33 -15.89
C ASN A 65 -8.36 0.09 -14.81
N LEU A 66 -7.59 -0.97 -14.97
CA LEU A 66 -6.50 -1.29 -14.07
C LEU A 66 -5.16 -1.20 -14.82
N LEU A 67 -4.22 -0.45 -14.25
CA LEU A 67 -2.83 -0.39 -14.71
C LEU A 67 -2.00 -1.30 -13.82
N LEU A 68 -1.37 -2.33 -14.40
CA LEU A 68 -0.75 -3.43 -13.67
C LEU A 68 0.70 -3.65 -14.11
N ALA A 69 1.60 -3.89 -13.15
CA ALA A 69 2.96 -4.37 -13.39
C ALA A 69 2.98 -5.90 -13.33
N VAL A 70 3.06 -6.55 -14.48
CA VAL A 70 3.30 -7.99 -14.62
C VAL A 70 4.81 -8.20 -14.50
N SER A 71 5.25 -8.68 -13.33
CA SER A 71 6.68 -8.66 -12.96
C SER A 71 7.54 -9.54 -13.84
N LYS A 72 7.08 -10.76 -14.09
CA LYS A 72 7.78 -11.77 -14.90
C LYS A 72 6.83 -12.41 -15.89
N SER A 73 7.33 -12.64 -17.11
CA SER A 73 6.77 -13.56 -18.08
C SER A 73 7.93 -14.31 -18.74
N ASN A 74 7.66 -15.25 -19.65
CA ASN A 74 8.72 -15.93 -20.40
C ASN A 74 9.57 -14.94 -21.23
N ASP A 75 9.01 -13.75 -21.53
CA ASP A 75 9.63 -12.70 -22.36
C ASP A 75 10.04 -11.45 -21.54
N GLY A 76 10.21 -11.56 -20.22
CA GLY A 76 10.48 -10.42 -19.32
C GLY A 76 9.20 -9.87 -18.66
N GLY A 77 9.30 -8.73 -17.98
CA GLY A 77 8.16 -8.05 -17.35
C GLY A 77 7.38 -7.18 -18.35
N SER A 78 6.11 -6.86 -18.04
CA SER A 78 5.33 -5.89 -18.80
C SER A 78 4.48 -5.01 -17.90
N VAL A 79 4.11 -3.82 -18.42
CA VAL A 79 3.03 -3.00 -17.86
C VAL A 79 1.85 -3.12 -18.78
N VAL A 80 0.68 -3.41 -18.23
CA VAL A 80 -0.57 -3.49 -18.99
C VAL A 80 -1.63 -2.59 -18.40
N GLU A 81 -2.45 -1.96 -19.26
CA GLU A 81 -3.75 -1.44 -18.86
C GLU A 81 -4.83 -2.39 -19.34
N VAL A 82 -5.69 -2.82 -18.42
CA VAL A 82 -6.74 -3.81 -18.70
C VAL A 82 -8.11 -3.24 -18.27
N THR A 83 -9.13 -3.45 -19.13
CA THR A 83 -10.51 -3.08 -18.81
C THR A 83 -11.13 -4.07 -17.81
N ARG A 84 -12.30 -3.73 -17.27
CA ARG A 84 -13.06 -4.64 -16.40
C ARG A 84 -13.51 -5.93 -17.09
N GLU A 85 -13.66 -5.89 -18.40
CA GLU A 85 -13.99 -7.07 -19.24
C GLU A 85 -12.76 -7.92 -19.57
N GLY A 86 -11.55 -7.52 -19.08
CA GLY A 86 -10.32 -8.27 -19.30
C GLY A 86 -9.58 -7.96 -20.59
N LYS A 87 -10.01 -6.92 -21.37
CA LYS A 87 -9.32 -6.49 -22.59
C LYS A 87 -8.09 -5.66 -22.25
N ILE A 88 -6.91 -6.04 -22.78
CA ILE A 88 -5.69 -5.22 -22.72
C ILE A 88 -5.84 -4.10 -23.75
N VAL A 89 -5.74 -2.84 -23.29
CA VAL A 89 -5.86 -1.62 -24.10
C VAL A 89 -4.54 -0.86 -24.21
N PHE A 90 -3.56 -1.20 -23.39
CA PHE A 90 -2.18 -0.73 -23.47
C PHE A 90 -1.24 -1.82 -22.96
N GLU A 91 -0.09 -1.98 -23.61
CA GLU A 91 1.00 -2.83 -23.15
C GLU A 91 2.34 -2.18 -23.44
N PHE A 92 3.23 -2.16 -22.44
CA PHE A 92 4.64 -1.85 -22.61
C PHE A 92 5.46 -3.05 -22.13
N LYS A 93 6.27 -3.62 -23.02
CA LYS A 93 7.18 -4.73 -22.68
C LYS A 93 8.51 -4.20 -22.21
N GLY A 94 8.94 -4.67 -21.04
CA GLY A 94 10.25 -4.38 -20.50
C GLY A 94 11.37 -5.06 -21.31
N THR A 95 12.57 -4.55 -21.12
CA THR A 95 13.78 -5.08 -21.76
C THR A 95 14.74 -5.73 -20.78
N GLN A 96 14.46 -5.62 -19.48
CA GLN A 96 15.22 -6.20 -18.38
C GLN A 96 14.48 -7.41 -17.77
N ALA A 97 15.09 -8.04 -16.77
CA ALA A 97 14.58 -9.28 -16.17
C ALA A 97 13.20 -9.14 -15.51
N GLU A 98 12.92 -8.01 -14.87
CA GLU A 98 11.66 -7.77 -14.12
C GLU A 98 11.18 -6.33 -14.24
N ILE A 99 9.84 -6.16 -14.20
CA ILE A 99 9.18 -4.88 -13.89
C ILE A 99 8.60 -4.97 -12.48
N ASN A 100 8.96 -4.03 -11.60
CA ASN A 100 8.61 -4.09 -10.18
C ASN A 100 7.62 -3.01 -9.72
N THR A 101 7.45 -1.96 -10.51
CA THR A 101 6.65 -0.79 -10.16
C THR A 101 5.83 -0.35 -11.36
N VAL A 102 4.65 0.19 -11.09
CA VAL A 102 3.89 0.99 -12.04
C VAL A 102 3.18 2.12 -11.31
N GLN A 103 3.15 3.32 -11.93
CA GLN A 103 2.38 4.46 -11.43
C GLN A 103 1.85 5.29 -12.59
N PRO A 104 0.52 5.56 -12.65
CA PRO A 104 -0.03 6.53 -13.60
C PRO A 104 0.39 7.94 -13.17
N LEU A 105 0.85 8.75 -14.11
CA LEU A 105 1.28 10.12 -13.86
C LEU A 105 0.25 11.14 -14.36
N PRO A 106 0.15 12.32 -13.72
CA PRO A 106 -0.85 13.35 -14.12
C PRO A 106 -0.72 13.84 -15.57
N ASN A 107 0.48 13.75 -16.16
CA ASN A 107 0.72 14.11 -17.55
C ASN A 107 0.34 13.01 -18.56
N GLY A 108 -0.28 11.92 -18.09
CA GLY A 108 -0.67 10.76 -18.90
C GLY A 108 0.45 9.74 -19.12
N HIS A 109 1.68 10.02 -18.73
CA HIS A 109 2.76 9.03 -18.76
C HIS A 109 2.56 7.96 -17.70
N ILE A 110 3.32 6.88 -17.85
CA ILE A 110 3.38 5.77 -16.91
C ILE A 110 4.82 5.67 -16.41
N LEU A 111 5.01 5.75 -15.09
CA LEU A 111 6.28 5.42 -14.46
C LEU A 111 6.35 3.92 -14.23
N LEU A 112 7.52 3.35 -14.51
CA LEU A 112 7.85 1.96 -14.17
C LEU A 112 9.33 1.83 -13.78
N THR A 113 9.67 0.72 -13.09
CA THR A 113 11.07 0.35 -12.85
C THR A 113 11.36 -1.00 -13.48
N GLU A 114 12.50 -1.11 -14.14
CA GLU A 114 13.09 -2.36 -14.62
C GLU A 114 14.25 -2.77 -13.73
N ALA A 115 14.24 -4.02 -13.27
CA ALA A 115 15.35 -4.65 -12.58
C ALA A 115 16.05 -5.63 -13.52
N GLY A 116 17.38 -5.66 -13.50
CA GLY A 116 18.20 -6.45 -14.40
C GLY A 116 19.66 -6.03 -14.35
N ASP A 117 20.41 -6.31 -15.41
CA ASP A 117 21.82 -5.93 -15.51
C ASP A 117 22.02 -4.40 -15.53
N ASN A 118 21.04 -3.69 -16.06
CA ASN A 118 21.02 -2.22 -16.11
C ASN A 118 19.72 -1.69 -15.48
N PRO A 119 19.59 -1.76 -14.13
CA PRO A 119 18.36 -1.35 -13.45
C PRO A 119 18.10 0.13 -13.70
N ARG A 120 16.83 0.45 -14.03
CA ARG A 120 16.43 1.81 -14.39
C ARG A 120 14.97 2.09 -14.05
N LEU A 121 14.68 3.36 -13.96
CA LEU A 121 13.34 3.92 -13.89
C LEU A 121 13.02 4.57 -15.24
N LEU A 122 11.81 4.33 -15.73
CA LEU A 122 11.32 4.87 -16.98
C LEU A 122 10.01 5.62 -16.78
N GLU A 123 9.85 6.74 -17.52
CA GLU A 123 8.52 7.26 -17.83
C GLU A 123 8.24 6.96 -19.31
N VAL A 124 7.13 6.29 -19.56
CA VAL A 124 6.72 5.96 -20.93
C VAL A 124 5.43 6.66 -21.29
N THR A 125 5.30 7.08 -22.55
CA THR A 125 4.06 7.66 -23.07
C THR A 125 3.03 6.57 -23.35
N ARG A 126 1.80 6.95 -23.68
CA ARG A 126 0.73 6.00 -24.07
C ARG A 126 0.97 5.36 -25.43
N GLU A 127 1.90 5.90 -26.25
CA GLU A 127 2.36 5.30 -27.50
C GLU A 127 3.55 4.34 -27.28
N GLY A 128 3.96 4.11 -26.03
CA GLY A 128 5.07 3.22 -25.68
C GLY A 128 6.47 3.83 -25.88
N LYS A 129 6.59 5.15 -26.04
CA LYS A 129 7.87 5.82 -26.16
C LYS A 129 8.45 6.14 -24.78
N ILE A 130 9.74 5.92 -24.59
CA ILE A 130 10.47 6.34 -23.38
C ILE A 130 10.65 7.86 -23.44
N ALA A 131 10.04 8.56 -22.48
CA ALA A 131 10.14 10.01 -22.32
C ALA A 131 11.21 10.40 -21.30
N VAL A 132 11.42 9.58 -20.26
CA VAL A 132 12.47 9.76 -19.24
C VAL A 132 13.08 8.41 -18.94
N GLU A 133 14.39 8.38 -18.78
CA GLU A 133 15.16 7.23 -18.33
C GLU A 133 16.14 7.66 -17.25
N VAL A 134 16.11 7.00 -16.09
CA VAL A 134 17.00 7.23 -14.96
C VAL A 134 17.66 5.94 -14.56
N SER A 135 18.99 5.86 -14.67
CA SER A 135 19.75 4.72 -14.19
C SER A 135 19.68 4.62 -12.66
N ILE A 136 19.35 3.45 -12.14
CA ILE A 136 19.30 3.20 -10.69
C ILE A 136 20.65 2.63 -10.24
N GLN A 137 21.27 3.28 -9.25
CA GLN A 137 22.52 2.83 -8.64
C GLN A 137 22.23 1.74 -7.60
N ALA A 138 21.99 0.52 -8.06
CA ALA A 138 21.68 -0.62 -7.19
C ALA A 138 22.73 -1.74 -7.31
N GLN A 139 22.88 -2.54 -6.25
CA GLN A 139 23.65 -3.77 -6.32
C GLN A 139 23.08 -4.73 -7.37
N ARG A 140 23.97 -5.38 -8.15
CA ARG A 140 23.59 -6.23 -9.28
C ARG A 140 23.56 -7.72 -8.99
N LYS A 141 23.75 -8.11 -7.72
CA LYS A 141 23.88 -9.53 -7.31
C LYS A 141 22.57 -10.32 -7.50
N ASP A 142 21.44 -9.69 -7.34
CA ASP A 142 20.12 -10.29 -7.47
C ASP A 142 19.14 -9.27 -8.02
N HIS A 143 18.73 -9.45 -9.27
CA HIS A 143 17.80 -8.56 -9.96
C HIS A 143 16.47 -8.43 -9.19
N HIS A 144 16.03 -9.55 -8.61
CA HIS A 144 14.79 -9.58 -7.83
C HIS A 144 14.81 -8.65 -6.61
N LEU A 145 15.96 -8.36 -6.05
CA LEU A 145 16.10 -7.55 -4.83
C LEU A 145 16.70 -6.14 -5.07
N GLN A 146 16.75 -5.68 -6.32
CA GLN A 146 17.32 -4.37 -6.65
C GLN A 146 16.42 -3.23 -6.19
N THR A 147 15.14 -3.23 -6.60
CA THR A 147 14.19 -2.15 -6.31
C THR A 147 12.76 -2.68 -6.22
N ARG A 148 11.92 -1.94 -5.47
CA ARG A 148 10.46 -2.15 -5.41
C ARG A 148 9.76 -0.81 -5.57
N MET A 149 8.60 -0.66 -5.14
CA MET A 149 7.59 0.41 -5.19
C MET A 149 8.15 1.84 -5.32
N ALA A 150 8.90 2.10 -6.40
CA ALA A 150 9.36 3.45 -6.71
C ALA A 150 8.16 4.36 -7.05
N ARG A 151 8.27 5.65 -6.70
CA ARG A 151 7.19 6.63 -6.94
C ARG A 151 7.75 7.97 -7.39
N LYS A 152 7.10 8.59 -8.38
CA LYS A 152 7.29 10.00 -8.66
C LYS A 152 6.59 10.81 -7.58
N ILE A 153 7.32 11.71 -6.94
CA ILE A 153 6.81 12.55 -5.85
C ILE A 153 6.45 13.96 -6.34
N ALA A 154 5.84 14.77 -5.49
CA ALA A 154 5.24 16.04 -5.88
C ALA A 154 6.24 17.06 -6.45
N ASN A 155 7.51 17.01 -6.03
CA ASN A 155 8.57 17.89 -6.55
C ASN A 155 9.12 17.45 -7.92
N GLY A 156 8.58 16.35 -8.51
CA GLY A 156 9.01 15.81 -9.80
C GLY A 156 10.13 14.78 -9.74
N ASN A 157 10.74 14.57 -8.58
CA ASN A 157 11.78 13.55 -8.35
C ASN A 157 11.17 12.16 -8.15
N TYR A 158 12.04 11.16 -8.06
CA TYR A 158 11.69 9.76 -7.94
C TYR A 158 12.22 9.19 -6.63
N LEU A 159 11.33 8.69 -5.79
CA LEU A 159 11.66 8.01 -4.54
C LEU A 159 11.77 6.51 -4.82
N VAL A 160 12.95 5.93 -4.59
CA VAL A 160 13.30 4.56 -4.99
C VAL A 160 13.80 3.75 -3.80
N PRO A 161 13.01 2.80 -3.28
CA PRO A 161 13.51 1.83 -2.30
C PRO A 161 14.42 0.81 -2.98
N GLN A 162 15.60 0.56 -2.41
CA GLN A 162 16.62 -0.37 -2.90
C GLN A 162 16.93 -1.41 -1.82
N LEU A 163 16.46 -2.66 -2.04
CA LEU A 163 16.41 -3.67 -0.98
C LEU A 163 17.79 -4.10 -0.52
N LEU A 164 18.64 -4.56 -1.45
CA LEU A 164 19.99 -5.06 -1.11
C LEU A 164 20.89 -3.96 -0.56
N ASP A 165 20.72 -2.74 -1.00
CA ASP A 165 21.48 -1.58 -0.51
C ASP A 165 20.99 -1.13 0.87
N LYS A 166 19.79 -1.56 1.31
CA LYS A 166 19.11 -1.12 2.53
C LYS A 166 19.00 0.40 2.60
N VAL A 167 18.55 1.01 1.50
CA VAL A 167 18.48 2.46 1.37
C VAL A 167 17.24 2.87 0.58
N VAL A 168 16.67 4.02 0.90
CA VAL A 168 15.71 4.72 0.04
C VAL A 168 16.42 5.95 -0.51
N ARG A 169 16.40 6.11 -1.84
CA ARG A 169 17.03 7.24 -2.55
C ARG A 169 16.00 8.07 -3.28
N GLU A 170 16.23 9.38 -3.31
CA GLU A 170 15.51 10.33 -4.15
C GLU A 170 16.39 10.73 -5.32
N TYR A 171 15.95 10.42 -6.53
CA TYR A 171 16.63 10.72 -7.79
C TYR A 171 15.96 11.89 -8.50
N GLN A 172 16.75 12.77 -9.09
CA GLN A 172 16.31 13.71 -10.13
C GLN A 172 16.22 12.99 -11.49
N ALA A 173 15.58 13.62 -12.47
CA ALA A 173 15.42 13.07 -13.81
C ALA A 173 16.77 12.90 -14.57
N ASP A 174 17.82 13.62 -14.18
CA ASP A 174 19.18 13.49 -14.68
C ASP A 174 19.99 12.38 -14.00
N GLY A 175 19.39 11.64 -13.05
CA GLY A 175 20.03 10.56 -12.31
C GLY A 175 20.79 10.98 -11.07
N LYS A 176 20.81 12.28 -10.73
CA LYS A 176 21.45 12.78 -9.51
C LYS A 176 20.64 12.36 -8.28
N ILE A 177 21.32 11.78 -7.29
CA ILE A 177 20.75 11.49 -5.97
C ILE A 177 20.80 12.79 -5.14
N VAL A 178 19.65 13.24 -4.67
CA VAL A 178 19.50 14.49 -3.90
C VAL A 178 19.14 14.24 -2.44
N TRP A 179 18.71 13.04 -2.11
CA TRP A 179 18.45 12.59 -0.74
C TRP A 179 18.58 11.07 -0.66
N GLU A 180 19.07 10.57 0.47
CA GLU A 180 19.03 9.14 0.78
C GLU A 180 18.90 8.92 2.29
N VAL A 181 18.33 7.77 2.65
CA VAL A 181 18.27 7.32 4.04
C VAL A 181 18.55 5.83 4.10
N ALA A 182 19.45 5.44 5.00
CA ALA A 182 19.67 4.03 5.34
C ALA A 182 18.46 3.48 6.11
N THR A 183 18.10 2.24 5.81
CA THR A 183 16.98 1.55 6.47
C THR A 183 17.49 0.39 7.32
N PRO A 184 16.83 0.05 8.44
CA PRO A 184 17.25 -1.04 9.32
C PRO A 184 17.20 -2.41 8.61
N ASN A 185 16.35 -2.54 7.60
CA ASN A 185 16.21 -3.74 6.78
C ASN A 185 15.74 -3.39 5.35
N TRP A 186 15.47 -4.38 4.51
CA TRP A 186 15.10 -4.22 3.10
C TRP A 186 13.88 -3.31 2.92
N PRO A 187 14.02 -2.11 2.35
CA PRO A 187 12.88 -1.22 2.09
C PRO A 187 12.11 -1.73 0.88
N PHE A 188 10.83 -2.04 1.07
CA PHE A 188 9.97 -2.50 -0.03
C PHE A 188 9.11 -1.36 -0.61
N THR A 189 8.48 -0.58 0.25
CA THR A 189 7.68 0.58 -0.11
C THR A 189 8.23 1.82 0.58
N ALA A 190 8.30 2.93 -0.15
CA ALA A 190 8.62 4.25 0.41
C ALA A 190 7.62 5.27 -0.12
N ILE A 191 7.03 6.05 0.79
CA ILE A 191 5.99 7.02 0.51
C ILE A 191 6.40 8.38 1.07
N ARG A 192 6.57 9.39 0.21
CA ARG A 192 6.71 10.77 0.67
C ARG A 192 5.35 11.28 1.12
N LEU A 193 5.22 11.60 2.40
CA LEU A 193 4.03 12.14 3.02
C LEU A 193 3.92 13.66 2.79
N ASP A 194 2.70 14.20 2.95
CA ASP A 194 2.44 15.64 2.74
C ASP A 194 3.16 16.54 3.75
N ASN A 195 3.51 16.02 4.93
CA ASN A 195 4.33 16.73 5.93
C ASN A 195 5.84 16.70 5.62
N GLY A 196 6.26 16.10 4.49
CA GLY A 196 7.65 15.97 4.08
C GLY A 196 8.38 14.75 4.64
N ASN A 197 7.82 14.02 5.59
CA ASN A 197 8.38 12.77 6.10
C ASN A 197 8.29 11.66 5.04
N THR A 198 9.03 10.57 5.25
CA THR A 198 8.98 9.38 4.40
C THR A 198 8.56 8.17 5.23
N LEU A 199 7.44 7.54 4.85
CA LEU A 199 6.99 6.27 5.40
C LEU A 199 7.65 5.13 4.62
N ILE A 200 8.27 4.16 5.32
CA ILE A 200 9.04 3.08 4.70
C ILE A 200 8.64 1.74 5.34
N ASN A 201 8.22 0.78 4.52
CA ASN A 201 8.09 -0.61 4.96
C ASN A 201 9.41 -1.34 4.79
N CYS A 202 9.90 -1.95 5.88
CA CYS A 202 11.09 -2.79 5.91
C CYS A 202 10.67 -4.25 5.98
N THR A 203 10.65 -4.94 4.82
CA THR A 203 9.95 -6.23 4.64
C THR A 203 10.40 -7.32 5.61
N ILE A 204 11.58 -7.91 5.48
CA ILE A 204 12.06 -8.96 6.40
C ILE A 204 12.39 -8.44 7.80
N GLY A 205 12.38 -7.12 8.01
CA GLY A 205 12.46 -6.49 9.33
C GLY A 205 11.14 -6.49 10.08
N ASN A 206 10.03 -6.84 9.41
CA ASN A 206 8.69 -6.87 9.99
C ASN A 206 8.34 -5.57 10.73
N MET A 207 8.61 -4.44 10.05
CA MET A 207 8.39 -3.11 10.62
C MET A 207 8.08 -2.07 9.55
N THR A 208 7.40 -1.02 9.97
CA THR A 208 7.19 0.21 9.22
C THR A 208 7.77 1.37 10.01
N ILE A 209 8.57 2.20 9.37
CA ILE A 209 9.16 3.40 9.97
C ILE A 209 8.69 4.64 9.24
N GLU A 210 8.64 5.78 9.93
CA GLU A 210 8.49 7.10 9.34
C GLU A 210 9.72 7.91 9.73
N VAL A 211 10.43 8.43 8.74
CA VAL A 211 11.63 9.25 8.94
C VAL A 211 11.36 10.68 8.51
N ASP A 212 11.97 11.65 9.19
CA ASP A 212 11.95 13.05 8.76
C ASP A 212 12.91 13.33 7.58
N LYS A 213 13.01 14.59 7.16
CA LYS A 213 13.89 15.02 6.06
C LYS A 213 15.37 14.74 6.33
N ASP A 214 15.78 14.68 7.60
CA ASP A 214 17.16 14.45 8.03
C ASP A 214 17.44 12.95 8.26
N GLY A 215 16.47 12.07 7.98
CA GLY A 215 16.58 10.62 8.10
C GLY A 215 16.36 10.09 9.51
N LYS A 216 15.95 10.94 10.46
CA LYS A 216 15.66 10.51 11.84
C LYS A 216 14.29 9.83 11.89
N THR A 217 14.21 8.66 12.51
CA THR A 217 12.95 7.97 12.78
C THR A 217 12.11 8.77 13.77
N VAL A 218 10.91 9.18 13.33
CA VAL A 218 9.94 9.96 14.15
C VAL A 218 8.72 9.13 14.54
N TRP A 219 8.51 7.99 13.90
CA TRP A 219 7.51 6.99 14.27
C TRP A 219 7.92 5.63 13.71
N GLN A 220 7.56 4.57 14.42
CA GLN A 220 7.73 3.21 13.93
C GLN A 220 6.66 2.29 14.52
N VAL A 221 6.39 1.19 13.83
CA VAL A 221 5.56 0.09 14.31
C VAL A 221 6.16 -1.23 13.86
N SER A 222 6.15 -2.22 14.73
CA SER A 222 6.72 -3.54 14.49
C SER A 222 5.92 -4.62 15.22
N ASN A 223 6.31 -5.88 15.06
CA ASN A 223 5.71 -6.99 15.80
C ASN A 223 5.82 -6.87 17.33
N ASP A 224 6.79 -6.10 17.84
CA ASP A 224 7.00 -5.93 19.28
C ASP A 224 5.96 -5.00 19.93
N ASP A 225 5.24 -4.24 19.11
CA ASP A 225 4.17 -3.35 19.58
C ASP A 225 2.83 -4.08 19.85
N PHE A 226 2.72 -5.38 19.51
CA PHE A 226 1.47 -6.12 19.55
C PHE A 226 1.58 -7.46 20.28
N PRO A 227 0.54 -7.87 21.03
CA PRO A 227 0.51 -9.20 21.64
C PRO A 227 0.42 -10.32 20.59
N VAL A 228 -0.22 -10.07 19.45
CA VAL A 228 -0.26 -10.96 18.28
C VAL A 228 0.55 -10.29 17.18
N LYS A 229 1.52 -10.99 16.64
CA LYS A 229 2.44 -10.47 15.61
C LYS A 229 1.75 -10.37 14.26
N PRO A 230 1.32 -9.18 13.81
CA PRO A 230 0.58 -9.01 12.55
C PRO A 230 1.47 -8.97 11.33
N PHE A 231 2.76 -8.62 11.49
CA PHE A 231 3.71 -8.55 10.39
C PHE A 231 4.25 -9.93 10.03
N ASP A 232 4.25 -10.23 8.72
CA ASP A 232 4.93 -11.37 8.11
C ASP A 232 5.39 -10.91 6.72
N ASP A 233 6.57 -10.28 6.66
CA ASP A 233 7.11 -9.51 5.54
C ASP A 233 6.24 -8.29 5.13
N ALA A 234 6.52 -7.14 5.75
CA ALA A 234 5.85 -5.87 5.46
C ALA A 234 6.24 -5.34 4.07
N CYS A 235 5.50 -5.69 3.03
CA CYS A 235 5.76 -5.27 1.66
C CYS A 235 5.07 -3.93 1.32
N GLY A 236 3.78 -3.94 1.03
CA GLY A 236 3.00 -2.77 0.65
C GLY A 236 2.53 -1.93 1.83
N ALA A 237 2.42 -0.62 1.63
CA ALA A 237 1.78 0.30 2.57
C ALA A 237 0.93 1.34 1.84
N GLN A 238 -0.09 1.84 2.53
CA GLN A 238 -0.84 3.02 2.15
C GLN A 238 -1.16 3.86 3.39
N ARG A 239 -0.82 5.15 3.35
CA ARG A 239 -1.27 6.13 4.35
C ARG A 239 -2.67 6.61 3.96
N LEU A 240 -3.63 6.46 4.86
CA LEU A 240 -5.00 6.92 4.66
C LEU A 240 -5.17 8.39 5.07
N PRO A 241 -6.22 9.09 4.56
CA PRO A 241 -6.50 10.48 4.92
C PRO A 241 -6.74 10.72 6.42
N ASN A 242 -7.20 9.70 7.16
CA ASN A 242 -7.38 9.76 8.62
C ASN A 242 -6.07 9.66 9.40
N GLY A 243 -4.92 9.52 8.72
CA GLY A 243 -3.60 9.37 9.32
C GLY A 243 -3.20 7.93 9.66
N ASN A 244 -4.10 6.97 9.54
CA ASN A 244 -3.80 5.56 9.74
C ASN A 244 -2.97 5.00 8.57
N THR A 245 -2.30 3.87 8.80
CA THR A 245 -1.52 3.17 7.79
C THR A 245 -2.06 1.77 7.61
N VAL A 246 -2.39 1.40 6.35
CA VAL A 246 -2.64 0.01 6.00
C VAL A 246 -1.32 -0.61 5.54
N ILE A 247 -1.05 -1.86 5.97
CA ILE A 247 0.21 -2.57 5.74
C ILE A 247 -0.10 -4.00 5.32
N THR A 248 0.71 -4.57 4.40
CA THR A 248 0.63 -5.99 4.03
C THR A 248 1.45 -6.85 4.98
N ALA A 249 1.00 -8.10 5.18
CA ALA A 249 1.77 -9.22 5.70
C ALA A 249 1.89 -10.27 4.57
N TYR A 250 2.94 -10.14 3.74
CA TYR A 250 3.03 -10.85 2.47
C TYR A 250 3.09 -12.38 2.60
N HIS A 251 3.82 -12.91 3.57
CA HIS A 251 3.96 -14.36 3.79
C HIS A 251 2.87 -14.96 4.69
N ALA A 252 1.83 -14.18 5.04
CA ALA A 252 0.73 -14.66 5.87
C ALA A 252 0.08 -15.92 5.28
N LYS A 253 0.00 -16.96 6.08
CA LYS A 253 -0.62 -18.24 5.72
C LYS A 253 -2.14 -18.06 5.51
N PRO A 254 -2.80 -19.00 4.80
CA PRO A 254 -4.27 -19.03 4.73
C PRO A 254 -4.93 -18.88 6.09
N GLY A 255 -5.96 -18.02 6.19
CA GLY A 255 -6.65 -17.71 7.44
C GLY A 255 -5.90 -16.80 8.41
N LYS A 256 -4.70 -16.30 8.05
CA LYS A 256 -3.96 -15.29 8.81
C LYS A 256 -4.15 -13.89 8.21
N THR A 257 -3.82 -12.87 8.99
CA THR A 257 -3.91 -11.46 8.57
C THR A 257 -2.99 -11.19 7.39
N LYS A 258 -3.54 -10.72 6.27
CA LYS A 258 -2.82 -10.32 5.05
C LYS A 258 -2.69 -8.82 4.90
N LEU A 259 -3.69 -8.07 5.38
CA LEU A 259 -3.65 -6.62 5.51
C LEU A 259 -4.12 -6.24 6.91
N PHE A 260 -3.55 -5.18 7.46
CA PHE A 260 -4.04 -4.59 8.70
C PHE A 260 -3.89 -3.07 8.65
N GLU A 261 -4.85 -2.37 9.27
CA GLU A 261 -4.81 -0.92 9.47
C GLU A 261 -4.39 -0.62 10.89
N VAL A 262 -3.38 0.23 11.03
CA VAL A 262 -2.82 0.65 12.32
C VAL A 262 -2.88 2.17 12.47
N THR A 263 -3.26 2.64 13.67
CA THR A 263 -3.27 4.06 14.02
C THR A 263 -1.87 4.56 14.35
N ARG A 264 -1.73 5.90 14.54
CA ARG A 264 -0.46 6.50 15.01
C ARG A 264 -0.10 6.04 16.43
N GLU A 265 -1.10 5.71 17.25
CA GLU A 265 -0.98 5.17 18.60
C GLU A 265 -0.74 3.66 18.62
N LYS A 266 -0.49 3.06 17.43
CA LYS A 266 -0.18 1.64 17.25
C LYS A 266 -1.33 0.70 17.65
N GLN A 267 -2.57 1.11 17.42
CA GLN A 267 -3.74 0.26 17.59
C GLN A 267 -4.16 -0.33 16.25
N ILE A 268 -4.36 -1.65 16.18
CA ILE A 268 -4.93 -2.30 15.00
C ILE A 268 -6.44 -2.07 15.04
N VAL A 269 -6.96 -1.38 14.02
CA VAL A 269 -8.38 -1.02 13.94
C VAL A 269 -9.13 -1.79 12.84
N TRP A 270 -8.40 -2.41 11.92
CA TRP A 270 -8.97 -3.28 10.89
C TRP A 270 -7.97 -4.36 10.48
N THR A 271 -8.49 -5.52 10.09
CA THR A 271 -7.70 -6.62 9.51
C THR A 271 -8.45 -7.29 8.37
N TYR A 272 -7.70 -7.74 7.38
CA TYR A 272 -8.18 -8.59 6.32
C TYR A 272 -7.50 -9.96 6.37
N THR A 273 -8.31 -11.00 6.26
CA THR A 273 -7.86 -12.40 6.19
C THR A 273 -8.59 -13.11 5.05
N ASP A 274 -7.93 -14.06 4.40
CA ASP A 274 -8.57 -14.96 3.44
C ASP A 274 -7.93 -16.36 3.47
N GLN A 275 -8.47 -17.28 2.67
CA GLN A 275 -7.99 -18.66 2.56
C GLN A 275 -7.04 -18.86 1.36
N ARG A 276 -6.65 -17.81 0.63
CA ARG A 276 -5.72 -17.92 -0.50
C ARG A 276 -4.30 -18.18 -0.01
N GLY A 277 -3.57 -19.02 -0.74
CA GLY A 277 -2.16 -19.26 -0.49
C GLY A 277 -1.26 -18.12 -0.95
N ALA A 278 -1.74 -17.28 -1.89
CA ALA A 278 -0.97 -16.19 -2.45
C ALA A 278 -0.85 -15.00 -1.48
N GLY A 279 0.36 -14.44 -1.37
CA GLY A 279 0.61 -13.20 -0.63
C GLY A 279 0.23 -11.96 -1.43
N ILE A 280 -0.03 -10.86 -0.71
CA ILE A 280 -0.29 -9.53 -1.27
C ILE A 280 1.00 -8.71 -1.21
N HIS A 281 1.61 -8.41 -2.37
CA HIS A 281 2.80 -7.55 -2.44
C HIS A 281 2.46 -6.09 -2.19
N HIS A 282 1.43 -5.62 -2.91
CA HIS A 282 0.93 -4.25 -2.79
C HIS A 282 -0.59 -4.23 -2.95
N PHE A 283 -1.19 -3.10 -2.65
CA PHE A 283 -2.64 -2.93 -2.73
C PHE A 283 -2.98 -1.43 -2.93
N GLN A 284 -4.23 -1.16 -3.27
CA GLN A 284 -4.80 0.19 -3.22
C GLN A 284 -6.14 0.11 -2.49
N ILE A 285 -6.26 0.78 -1.34
CA ILE A 285 -7.56 1.02 -0.71
C ILE A 285 -8.33 2.00 -1.58
N LEU A 286 -9.53 1.64 -1.97
CA LEU A 286 -10.39 2.42 -2.86
C LEU A 286 -11.45 3.21 -2.09
N ASP A 287 -12.03 2.58 -1.07
CA ASP A 287 -12.96 3.23 -0.16
C ASP A 287 -12.76 2.77 1.28
N THR A 288 -13.32 3.55 2.20
CA THR A 288 -13.48 3.21 3.62
C THR A 288 -14.93 3.44 4.01
N ASN A 289 -15.61 2.40 4.49
CA ASN A 289 -17.03 2.44 4.88
C ASN A 289 -17.93 2.99 3.75
N GLY A 290 -17.65 2.58 2.50
CA GLY A 290 -18.39 2.99 1.30
C GLY A 290 -18.11 4.43 0.83
N LYS A 291 -17.12 5.13 1.40
CA LYS A 291 -16.66 6.44 0.95
C LYS A 291 -15.33 6.31 0.22
N GLU A 292 -15.28 6.74 -1.03
CA GLU A 292 -14.04 6.75 -1.82
C GLU A 292 -12.93 7.52 -1.11
N ILE A 293 -11.70 7.01 -1.23
CA ILE A 293 -10.51 7.70 -0.74
C ILE A 293 -10.25 8.92 -1.61
N ALA A 294 -10.42 10.11 -1.02
CA ALA A 294 -10.20 11.37 -1.71
C ALA A 294 -8.72 11.64 -1.99
N GLY A 295 -8.44 12.29 -3.12
CA GLY A 295 -7.10 12.76 -3.47
C GLY A 295 -6.18 11.66 -4.05
N ARG A 296 -4.88 11.99 -4.11
CA ARG A 296 -3.86 11.05 -4.59
C ARG A 296 -3.58 10.00 -3.52
N PRO A 297 -3.69 8.70 -3.82
CA PRO A 297 -3.31 7.67 -2.87
C PRO A 297 -1.82 7.76 -2.50
N LEU A 298 -1.53 7.84 -1.20
CA LEU A 298 -0.15 7.80 -0.66
C LEU A 298 0.25 6.34 -0.43
N ARG A 299 0.82 5.71 -1.46
CA ARG A 299 1.09 4.27 -1.46
C ARG A 299 2.37 3.91 -2.24
#